data_cb7402a4614dafd0af78713009a7dbf8
#
_entry.id   cb7402a4614dafd0af78713009a7dbf8
#
_cell.length_a   1.000
_cell.length_b   1.000
_cell.length_c   1.000
_cell.angle_alpha   90.00
_cell.angle_beta   90.00
_cell.angle_gamma   90.00
#
_symmetry.space_group_name_H-M   'P 1'
#
loop_
_entity.id
_entity.type
_entity.pdbx_description
1 polymer ?
#
loop_
_entity_poly.entity_id
_entity_poly.type
_entity_poly.pdbx_seq_one_letter_code
_entity_poly.pdbx_strand_id
1 'polypeptide(L)'
;GITIDTTGTMSLDAAGASNFTTSSGALTLDGNSGVNIQGNAAEIDITTTGALDLNSGAFTLDGSTISIDGTDATNMTVTTGGNNAKDLTLSVTGGGDSSLLLSSDGTGSDAISIDATVGSMVIAPTLADGQTLKLGKNAATEMVFSPHSSAGNEKISLTNTAGTAADAISITATAGSLDLNAGDNVTIDAADN
;
A
#
# COMPACT_ATOMS: atom_id res chain seq x y z
N GLY A 1 -16.57 8.83 49.08
CA GLY A 1 -16.23 7.88 47.99
C GLY A 1 -16.55 6.47 48.44
N ILE A 2 -16.67 5.57 47.51
CA ILE A 2 -16.80 4.13 47.71
C ILE A 2 -15.50 3.50 47.24
N THR A 3 -14.81 2.78 48.12
CA THR A 3 -13.64 1.98 47.81
C THR A 3 -14.03 0.50 47.96
N ILE A 4 -13.82 -0.28 46.89
CA ILE A 4 -13.98 -1.75 46.95
C ILE A 4 -12.59 -2.35 46.83
N ASP A 5 -12.09 -2.92 47.92
CA ASP A 5 -10.79 -3.58 48.00
C ASP A 5 -11.00 -5.06 48.29
N THR A 6 -10.52 -5.92 47.38
CA THR A 6 -10.69 -7.38 47.51
C THR A 6 -9.35 -8.07 47.28
N THR A 7 -9.06 -9.09 48.10
CA THR A 7 -7.88 -9.96 47.93
C THR A 7 -8.17 -11.14 46.99
N GLY A 8 -9.40 -11.29 46.55
CA GLY A 8 -9.85 -12.35 45.65
C GLY A 8 -10.56 -11.82 44.43
N THR A 9 -11.34 -12.65 43.78
CA THR A 9 -12.11 -12.29 42.56
C THR A 9 -13.28 -11.36 42.91
N MET A 10 -13.48 -10.30 42.12
CA MET A 10 -14.69 -9.51 42.12
C MET A 10 -15.45 -9.76 40.82
N SER A 11 -16.74 -10.05 40.90
CA SER A 11 -17.62 -10.18 39.77
C SER A 11 -18.74 -9.15 39.86
N LEU A 12 -19.00 -8.41 38.78
CA LEU A 12 -20.14 -7.54 38.62
C LEU A 12 -20.95 -8.07 37.44
N ASP A 13 -22.06 -8.73 37.77
CA ASP A 13 -22.93 -9.37 36.78
C ASP A 13 -24.30 -8.66 36.78
N ALA A 14 -24.76 -8.30 35.62
CA ALA A 14 -26.05 -7.64 35.43
C ALA A 14 -26.84 -8.31 34.31
N ALA A 15 -28.08 -8.66 34.57
CA ALA A 15 -28.98 -9.26 33.60
C ALA A 15 -29.50 -8.27 32.56
N GLY A 16 -29.24 -6.98 32.71
CA GLY A 16 -29.63 -5.92 31.79
C GLY A 16 -28.46 -4.98 31.47
N ALA A 17 -28.75 -3.88 30.81
CA ALA A 17 -27.74 -2.88 30.45
C ALA A 17 -27.07 -2.28 31.69
N SER A 18 -25.73 -2.13 31.63
CA SER A 18 -24.92 -1.58 32.73
C SER A 18 -24.01 -0.48 32.19
N ASN A 19 -23.75 0.53 33.01
CA ASN A 19 -22.90 1.66 32.66
C ASN A 19 -21.79 1.88 33.69
N PHE A 20 -20.59 2.15 33.20
CA PHE A 20 -19.53 2.78 33.98
C PHE A 20 -19.31 4.17 33.41
N THR A 21 -19.75 5.19 34.11
CA THR A 21 -19.67 6.57 33.64
C THR A 21 -19.07 7.51 34.66
N THR A 22 -18.33 8.53 34.19
CA THR A 22 -17.91 9.66 34.99
C THR A 22 -18.56 10.92 34.44
N SER A 23 -19.06 11.79 35.31
CA SER A 23 -19.63 13.09 34.88
C SER A 23 -18.53 14.13 34.57
N SER A 24 -17.37 13.95 35.16
CA SER A 24 -16.16 14.76 34.89
C SER A 24 -14.92 13.94 35.24
N GLY A 25 -13.83 14.18 34.55
CA GLY A 25 -12.58 13.45 34.71
C GLY A 25 -12.53 12.13 33.94
N ALA A 26 -11.42 11.42 34.05
CA ALA A 26 -11.17 10.17 33.33
C ALA A 26 -11.77 8.96 34.04
N LEU A 27 -12.23 7.98 33.26
CA LEU A 27 -12.40 6.61 33.72
C LEU A 27 -11.12 5.82 33.40
N THR A 28 -10.47 5.29 34.43
CA THR A 28 -9.25 4.49 34.27
C THR A 28 -9.56 3.01 34.51
N LEU A 29 -9.19 2.16 33.56
CA LEU A 29 -9.16 0.71 33.70
C LEU A 29 -7.68 0.27 33.67
N ASP A 30 -7.16 -0.17 34.79
CA ASP A 30 -5.75 -0.58 34.93
C ASP A 30 -5.70 -2.04 35.42
N GLY A 31 -5.13 -2.91 34.61
CA GLY A 31 -4.95 -4.31 34.91
C GLY A 31 -3.47 -4.71 34.87
N ASN A 32 -2.87 -5.05 35.98
CA ASN A 32 -1.46 -5.44 36.07
C ASN A 32 -1.06 -6.55 35.06
N SER A 33 -1.99 -7.46 34.75
CA SER A 33 -1.80 -8.53 33.74
C SER A 33 -2.58 -8.32 32.46
N GLY A 34 -3.22 -7.16 32.30
CA GLY A 34 -3.98 -6.79 31.13
C GLY A 34 -5.46 -6.48 31.41
N VAL A 35 -6.10 -5.87 30.42
CA VAL A 35 -7.54 -5.62 30.38
C VAL A 35 -8.09 -6.34 29.16
N ASN A 36 -9.07 -7.23 29.34
CA ASN A 36 -9.75 -7.93 28.26
C ASN A 36 -11.13 -7.30 28.04
N ILE A 37 -11.40 -6.79 26.84
CA ILE A 37 -12.67 -6.24 26.43
C ILE A 37 -13.23 -7.14 25.33
N GLN A 38 -14.36 -7.81 25.60
CA GLN A 38 -14.92 -8.79 24.69
C GLN A 38 -16.40 -8.51 24.41
N GLY A 39 -16.74 -8.36 23.12
CA GLY A 39 -18.11 -8.36 22.65
C GLY A 39 -18.48 -9.74 22.09
N ASN A 40 -19.49 -10.40 22.63
CA ASN A 40 -19.77 -11.80 22.28
C ASN A 40 -20.68 -11.94 21.05
N ALA A 41 -21.64 -11.07 20.85
CA ALA A 41 -22.65 -11.20 19.78
C ALA A 41 -22.91 -9.88 19.04
N ALA A 42 -22.27 -8.81 19.44
CA ALA A 42 -22.40 -7.48 18.87
C ALA A 42 -21.03 -6.81 18.76
N GLU A 43 -21.02 -5.60 18.30
CA GLU A 43 -19.80 -4.79 18.12
C GLU A 43 -19.23 -4.26 19.45
N ILE A 44 -17.99 -3.84 19.40
CA ILE A 44 -17.36 -2.98 20.40
C ILE A 44 -17.14 -1.62 19.75
N ASP A 45 -17.89 -0.61 20.18
CA ASP A 45 -17.77 0.75 19.71
C ASP A 45 -16.79 1.55 20.56
N ILE A 46 -15.80 2.16 19.92
CA ILE A 46 -14.91 3.14 20.54
C ILE A 46 -15.12 4.46 19.81
N THR A 47 -15.89 5.37 20.41
CA THR A 47 -16.21 6.67 19.82
C THR A 47 -15.61 7.78 20.67
N THR A 48 -14.89 8.69 20.02
CA THR A 48 -14.32 9.87 20.66
C THR A 48 -14.45 11.10 19.76
N THR A 49 -14.61 12.28 20.37
CA THR A 49 -14.55 13.55 19.64
C THR A 49 -13.13 14.14 19.59
N GLY A 50 -12.21 13.57 20.33
CA GLY A 50 -10.79 13.88 20.34
C GLY A 50 -9.95 12.80 19.67
N ALA A 51 -8.67 12.78 19.94
CA ALA A 51 -7.78 11.73 19.45
C ALA A 51 -8.05 10.39 20.15
N LEU A 52 -7.90 9.30 19.39
CA LEU A 52 -7.75 7.95 19.92
C LEU A 52 -6.27 7.54 19.78
N ASP A 53 -5.58 7.43 20.91
CA ASP A 53 -4.17 7.04 20.94
C ASP A 53 -4.04 5.57 21.35
N LEU A 54 -3.42 4.75 20.50
CA LEU A 54 -3.12 3.35 20.73
C LEU A 54 -1.59 3.16 20.80
N ASN A 55 -1.03 3.19 21.99
CA ASN A 55 0.40 3.02 22.23
C ASN A 55 0.69 1.61 22.74
N SER A 56 1.43 0.83 21.98
CA SER A 56 1.71 -0.57 22.32
C SER A 56 3.09 -1.00 21.82
N GLY A 57 3.67 -2.02 22.43
CA GLY A 57 4.88 -2.67 21.92
C GLY A 57 4.64 -3.42 20.61
N ALA A 58 3.46 -4.02 20.44
CA ALA A 58 2.97 -4.61 19.22
C ALA A 58 1.48 -4.31 19.08
N PHE A 59 1.03 -4.01 17.88
CA PHE A 59 -0.38 -3.81 17.54
C PHE A 59 -0.75 -4.79 16.43
N THR A 60 -1.77 -5.62 16.68
CA THR A 60 -2.29 -6.58 15.71
C THR A 60 -3.75 -6.27 15.44
N LEU A 61 -4.13 -6.22 14.18
CA LEU A 61 -5.50 -6.00 13.73
C LEU A 61 -5.90 -7.15 12.79
N ASP A 62 -6.67 -8.10 13.30
CA ASP A 62 -7.16 -9.27 12.57
C ASP A 62 -8.66 -9.12 12.33
N GLY A 63 -9.08 -9.18 11.10
CA GLY A 63 -10.49 -9.10 10.72
C GLY A 63 -10.73 -9.66 9.33
N SER A 64 -11.94 -10.12 9.08
CA SER A 64 -12.36 -10.52 7.73
C SER A 64 -12.40 -9.34 6.76
N THR A 65 -12.65 -8.15 7.29
CA THR A 65 -12.59 -6.87 6.56
C THR A 65 -12.02 -5.81 7.48
N ILE A 66 -11.07 -5.03 6.98
CA ILE A 66 -10.48 -3.88 7.66
C ILE A 66 -10.66 -2.67 6.76
N SER A 67 -11.32 -1.61 7.26
CA SER A 67 -11.45 -0.34 6.58
C SER A 67 -10.75 0.74 7.41
N ILE A 68 -9.95 1.57 6.75
CA ILE A 68 -9.27 2.72 7.34
C ILE A 68 -9.62 3.93 6.48
N ASP A 69 -10.59 4.71 6.92
CA ASP A 69 -11.12 5.85 6.17
C ASP A 69 -10.73 7.15 6.89
N GLY A 70 -10.01 8.01 6.21
CA GLY A 70 -9.64 9.34 6.68
C GLY A 70 -10.27 10.42 5.80
N THR A 71 -10.81 11.45 6.39
CA THR A 71 -11.34 12.64 5.68
C THR A 71 -10.30 13.73 5.47
N ASP A 72 -9.10 13.51 5.99
CA ASP A 72 -7.95 14.42 5.91
C ASP A 72 -6.68 13.60 5.63
N ALA A 73 -5.50 14.19 5.71
CA ALA A 73 -4.24 13.51 5.46
C ALA A 73 -4.06 12.27 6.35
N THR A 74 -3.84 11.12 5.74
CA THR A 74 -3.63 9.84 6.41
C THR A 74 -2.22 9.34 6.13
N ASN A 75 -1.48 8.96 7.18
CA ASN A 75 -0.10 8.52 7.07
C ASN A 75 0.08 7.11 7.61
N MET A 76 0.83 6.29 6.88
CA MET A 76 1.45 5.06 7.37
C MET A 76 2.96 5.23 7.30
N THR A 77 3.63 5.31 8.44
CA THR A 77 5.06 5.61 8.52
C THR A 77 5.79 4.59 9.38
N VAL A 78 6.91 4.08 8.87
CA VAL A 78 7.88 3.32 9.67
C VAL A 78 9.09 4.21 9.91
N THR A 79 9.32 4.59 11.17
CA THR A 79 10.51 5.35 11.58
C THR A 79 11.53 4.42 12.18
N THR A 80 12.75 4.44 11.65
CA THR A 80 13.86 3.65 12.17
C THR A 80 14.78 4.51 13.01
N GLY A 81 15.16 4.01 14.20
CA GLY A 81 16.23 4.59 15.01
C GLY A 81 17.51 3.77 14.84
N GLY A 82 18.60 4.41 14.34
CA GLY A 82 19.87 3.75 14.13
C GLY A 82 19.96 2.95 12.82
N ASN A 83 20.91 2.00 12.76
CA ASN A 83 21.27 1.27 11.53
C ASN A 83 20.48 -0.04 11.32
N ASN A 84 19.37 -0.24 12.01
CA ASN A 84 18.56 -1.46 11.85
C ASN A 84 17.58 -1.29 10.68
N ALA A 85 17.59 -2.22 9.74
CA ALA A 85 16.60 -2.30 8.67
C ALA A 85 15.20 -2.52 9.24
N LYS A 86 14.24 -1.76 8.75
CA LYS A 86 12.80 -1.86 9.05
C LYS A 86 12.03 -1.67 7.76
N ASP A 87 11.01 -2.47 7.57
CA ASP A 87 10.23 -2.47 6.35
C ASP A 87 8.77 -2.10 6.64
N LEU A 88 8.15 -1.37 5.73
CA LEU A 88 6.70 -1.31 5.61
C LEU A 88 6.30 -2.28 4.48
N THR A 89 5.67 -3.38 4.84
CA THR A 89 5.23 -4.39 3.88
C THR A 89 3.74 -4.27 3.61
N LEU A 90 3.36 -4.07 2.33
CA LEU A 90 1.99 -4.17 1.85
C LEU A 90 1.94 -5.36 0.89
N SER A 91 1.22 -6.41 1.26
CA SER A 91 1.14 -7.62 0.43
C SER A 91 -0.27 -8.20 0.40
N VAL A 92 -0.64 -8.73 -0.76
CA VAL A 92 -1.82 -9.58 -0.93
C VAL A 92 -1.33 -10.98 -1.21
N THR A 93 -1.67 -11.93 -0.34
CA THR A 93 -1.22 -13.32 -0.45
C THR A 93 -2.43 -14.25 -0.56
N GLY A 94 -2.25 -15.38 -1.24
CA GLY A 94 -3.30 -16.38 -1.42
C GLY A 94 -3.48 -16.76 -2.89
N GLY A 95 -4.30 -17.76 -3.14
CA GLY A 95 -4.68 -18.15 -4.49
C GLY A 95 -5.92 -17.37 -4.96
N GLY A 96 -6.05 -17.24 -6.27
CA GLY A 96 -7.19 -16.56 -6.89
C GLY A 96 -6.84 -15.21 -7.50
N ASP A 97 -7.84 -14.52 -7.99
CA ASP A 97 -7.72 -13.22 -8.65
C ASP A 97 -7.73 -12.08 -7.61
N SER A 98 -6.59 -11.88 -6.95
CA SER A 98 -6.41 -10.90 -5.88
C SER A 98 -5.43 -9.82 -6.30
N SER A 99 -5.67 -8.57 -5.91
CA SER A 99 -4.88 -7.40 -6.34
C SER A 99 -4.52 -6.48 -5.19
N LEU A 100 -3.34 -5.89 -5.23
CA LEU A 100 -3.01 -4.68 -4.49
C LEU A 100 -3.25 -3.48 -5.43
N LEU A 101 -4.25 -2.66 -5.12
CA LEU A 101 -4.66 -1.52 -5.93
C LEU A 101 -4.20 -0.22 -5.26
N LEU A 102 -3.44 0.58 -6.00
CA LEU A 102 -3.08 1.95 -5.64
C LEU A 102 -3.74 2.87 -6.66
N SER A 103 -4.69 3.68 -6.26
CA SER A 103 -5.45 4.55 -7.13
C SER A 103 -5.60 5.94 -6.54
N SER A 104 -5.55 6.96 -7.38
CA SER A 104 -5.83 8.35 -7.04
C SER A 104 -6.63 8.98 -8.16
N ASP A 105 -7.68 9.73 -7.82
CA ASP A 105 -8.43 10.60 -8.70
C ASP A 105 -7.97 12.07 -8.62
N GLY A 106 -6.86 12.31 -7.93
CA GLY A 106 -6.23 13.62 -7.84
C GLY A 106 -5.82 14.18 -9.19
N THR A 107 -5.98 15.48 -9.38
CA THR A 107 -5.66 16.19 -10.63
C THR A 107 -4.27 16.83 -10.63
N GLY A 108 -3.52 16.72 -9.55
CA GLY A 108 -2.13 17.19 -9.45
C GLY A 108 -1.17 16.34 -10.31
N SER A 109 -0.03 16.90 -10.64
CA SER A 109 1.01 16.23 -11.45
C SER A 109 1.64 15.03 -10.72
N ASP A 110 1.50 14.95 -9.41
CA ASP A 110 2.04 13.94 -8.50
C ASP A 110 0.93 13.17 -7.76
N ALA A 111 -0.22 12.96 -8.40
CA ALA A 111 -1.37 12.26 -7.82
C ALA A 111 -0.99 10.87 -7.24
N ILE A 112 -0.03 10.18 -7.84
CA ILE A 112 0.67 9.04 -7.25
C ILE A 112 2.17 9.27 -7.44
N SER A 113 2.91 9.39 -6.33
CA SER A 113 4.36 9.51 -6.34
C SER A 113 4.99 8.29 -5.67
N ILE A 114 5.94 7.66 -6.37
CA ILE A 114 6.73 6.54 -5.85
C ILE A 114 8.20 6.92 -6.03
N ASP A 115 8.91 7.15 -4.93
CA ASP A 115 10.27 7.65 -4.93
C ASP A 115 11.17 6.85 -3.99
N ALA A 116 12.43 6.67 -4.40
CA ALA A 116 13.51 6.11 -3.60
C ALA A 116 14.66 7.13 -3.54
N THR A 117 14.62 8.02 -2.55
CA THR A 117 15.52 9.18 -2.44
C THR A 117 17.00 8.83 -2.37
N VAL A 118 17.38 7.70 -1.81
CA VAL A 118 18.79 7.32 -1.57
C VAL A 118 19.15 5.94 -2.12
N GLY A 119 18.17 5.07 -2.27
CA GLY A 119 18.37 3.70 -2.73
C GLY A 119 17.95 3.47 -4.17
N SER A 120 17.84 2.21 -4.55
CA SER A 120 17.33 1.79 -5.85
C SER A 120 15.85 1.42 -5.76
N MET A 121 15.11 1.71 -6.81
CA MET A 121 13.75 1.20 -7.01
C MET A 121 13.82 -0.07 -7.86
N VAL A 122 13.18 -1.14 -7.41
CA VAL A 122 13.07 -2.41 -8.15
C VAL A 122 11.59 -2.70 -8.37
N ILE A 123 11.18 -2.84 -9.63
CA ILE A 123 9.80 -3.09 -10.02
C ILE A 123 9.73 -4.44 -10.72
N ALA A 124 8.84 -5.32 -10.24
CA ALA A 124 8.57 -6.64 -10.81
C ALA A 124 9.82 -7.53 -11.03
N PRO A 125 10.75 -7.68 -10.05
CA PRO A 125 11.99 -8.43 -10.24
C PRO A 125 11.77 -9.93 -10.50
N THR A 126 10.59 -10.45 -10.18
CA THR A 126 10.22 -11.87 -10.31
C THR A 126 8.98 -12.07 -11.20
N LEU A 127 8.81 -11.19 -12.19
CA LEU A 127 7.69 -11.29 -13.12
C LEU A 127 7.73 -12.63 -13.85
N ALA A 128 6.66 -13.42 -13.74
CA ALA A 128 6.60 -14.76 -14.30
C ALA A 128 6.44 -14.75 -15.83
N ASP A 129 6.85 -15.84 -16.46
CA ASP A 129 6.68 -16.07 -17.89
C ASP A 129 5.21 -15.92 -18.30
N GLY A 130 4.97 -15.27 -19.42
CA GLY A 130 3.63 -15.00 -19.94
C GLY A 130 2.90 -13.86 -19.24
N GLN A 131 3.50 -13.24 -18.21
CA GLN A 131 3.00 -12.03 -17.57
C GLN A 131 3.66 -10.78 -18.16
N THR A 132 3.13 -9.60 -17.88
CA THR A 132 3.69 -8.35 -18.42
C THR A 132 3.70 -7.24 -17.37
N LEU A 133 4.76 -6.44 -17.36
CA LEU A 133 4.75 -5.11 -16.74
C LEU A 133 4.41 -4.09 -17.82
N LYS A 134 3.35 -3.32 -17.61
CA LYS A 134 2.89 -2.28 -18.53
C LYS A 134 2.98 -0.90 -17.88
N LEU A 135 3.52 0.06 -18.61
CA LEU A 135 3.59 1.47 -18.24
C LEU A 135 2.92 2.28 -19.33
N GLY A 136 1.88 3.04 -19.02
CA GLY A 136 1.16 3.89 -19.93
C GLY A 136 -0.29 3.48 -20.20
N LYS A 137 -0.91 4.12 -21.19
CA LYS A 137 -2.31 3.87 -21.55
C LYS A 137 -2.43 2.60 -22.38
N ASN A 138 -3.15 1.63 -21.85
CA ASN A 138 -3.32 0.29 -22.42
C ASN A 138 -3.63 0.33 -23.94
N ALA A 139 -2.84 -0.41 -24.72
CA ALA A 139 -2.93 -0.60 -26.15
C ALA A 139 -2.86 0.69 -27.04
N ALA A 140 -2.65 1.86 -26.46
CA ALA A 140 -2.56 3.11 -27.23
C ALA A 140 -1.16 3.73 -27.18
N THR A 141 -0.62 3.93 -25.97
CA THR A 141 0.72 4.48 -25.74
C THR A 141 1.28 3.75 -24.52
N GLU A 142 2.15 2.79 -24.75
CA GLU A 142 2.64 1.96 -23.65
C GLU A 142 4.08 1.46 -23.86
N MET A 143 4.79 1.23 -22.77
CA MET A 143 6.01 0.44 -22.71
C MET A 143 5.70 -0.89 -22.00
N VAL A 144 6.06 -1.99 -22.63
CA VAL A 144 5.74 -3.35 -22.14
C VAL A 144 7.00 -4.17 -22.02
N PHE A 145 7.23 -4.76 -20.85
CA PHE A 145 8.24 -5.77 -20.59
C PHE A 145 7.55 -7.14 -20.55
N SER A 146 8.01 -8.07 -21.37
CA SER A 146 7.41 -9.40 -21.53
C SER A 146 8.49 -10.48 -21.36
N PRO A 147 8.73 -10.97 -20.13
CA PRO A 147 9.60 -12.12 -19.91
C PRO A 147 9.00 -13.38 -20.49
N HIS A 148 9.85 -14.30 -20.91
CA HIS A 148 9.44 -15.57 -21.48
C HIS A 148 10.48 -16.66 -21.19
N SER A 149 10.05 -17.91 -20.94
CA SER A 149 10.94 -19.06 -20.71
C SER A 149 11.82 -19.40 -21.92
N SER A 150 11.39 -19.01 -23.12
CA SER A 150 12.15 -19.14 -24.36
C SER A 150 12.76 -17.79 -24.70
N ALA A 151 14.09 -17.69 -24.70
CA ALA A 151 14.82 -16.43 -24.91
C ALA A 151 14.44 -15.75 -26.25
N GLY A 152 14.08 -16.51 -27.26
CA GLY A 152 13.66 -15.95 -28.56
C GLY A 152 12.31 -15.20 -28.53
N ASN A 153 11.56 -15.31 -27.43
CA ASN A 153 10.25 -14.64 -27.28
C ASN A 153 10.28 -13.51 -26.22
N GLU A 154 11.40 -13.33 -25.55
CA GLU A 154 11.57 -12.18 -24.64
C GLU A 154 11.59 -10.87 -25.43
N LYS A 155 10.88 -9.86 -24.97
CA LYS A 155 10.87 -8.56 -25.63
C LYS A 155 10.57 -7.39 -24.72
N ILE A 156 11.05 -6.23 -25.13
CA ILE A 156 10.64 -4.91 -24.66
C ILE A 156 10.01 -4.20 -25.84
N SER A 157 8.80 -3.69 -25.69
CA SER A 157 8.09 -2.94 -26.72
C SER A 157 7.81 -1.52 -26.25
N LEU A 158 8.10 -0.54 -27.07
CA LEU A 158 7.64 0.84 -26.93
C LEU A 158 6.70 1.14 -28.10
N THR A 159 5.43 1.36 -27.82
CA THR A 159 4.37 1.44 -28.84
C THR A 159 3.55 2.70 -28.68
N ASN A 160 3.26 3.39 -29.78
CA ASN A 160 2.29 4.45 -29.86
C ASN A 160 1.45 4.26 -31.13
N THR A 161 0.24 3.75 -30.98
CA THR A 161 -0.69 3.48 -32.10
C THR A 161 -1.71 4.59 -32.33
N ALA A 162 -1.85 5.52 -31.36
CA ALA A 162 -2.85 6.58 -31.41
C ALA A 162 -2.27 7.98 -31.66
N GLY A 163 -0.96 8.13 -31.55
CA GLY A 163 -0.28 9.42 -31.73
C GLY A 163 -0.21 9.82 -33.18
N THR A 164 -0.70 11.02 -33.49
CA THR A 164 -0.67 11.64 -34.83
C THR A 164 0.28 12.84 -34.93
N ALA A 165 0.96 13.19 -33.84
CA ALA A 165 1.97 14.23 -33.82
C ALA A 165 3.21 13.80 -34.63
N ALA A 166 3.95 14.77 -35.20
CA ALA A 166 5.17 14.50 -35.94
C ALA A 166 6.27 13.81 -35.09
N ASP A 167 6.21 13.98 -33.77
CA ASP A 167 7.12 13.40 -32.78
C ASP A 167 6.41 12.45 -31.81
N ALA A 168 5.48 11.66 -32.32
CA ALA A 168 4.67 10.73 -31.55
C ALA A 168 5.50 9.78 -30.63
N ILE A 169 6.71 9.41 -31.09
CA ILE A 169 7.79 8.84 -30.25
C ILE A 169 9.05 9.66 -30.55
N SER A 170 9.59 10.31 -29.52
CA SER A 170 10.83 11.07 -29.62
C SER A 170 11.90 10.50 -28.69
N ILE A 171 13.06 10.20 -29.26
CA ILE A 171 14.24 9.77 -28.49
C ILE A 171 15.34 10.79 -28.80
N THR A 172 15.68 11.63 -27.81
CA THR A 172 16.58 12.75 -28.01
C THR A 172 17.72 12.72 -26.98
N ALA A 173 18.95 12.83 -27.45
CA ALA A 173 20.14 13.07 -26.63
C ALA A 173 20.61 14.51 -26.89
N THR A 174 20.40 15.43 -25.94
CA THR A 174 20.77 16.85 -26.09
C THR A 174 22.26 17.12 -25.78
N ALA A 175 22.87 16.24 -24.99
CA ALA A 175 24.30 16.29 -24.70
C ALA A 175 24.83 14.86 -24.57
N GLY A 176 25.68 14.45 -25.50
CA GLY A 176 26.19 13.08 -25.59
C GLY A 176 25.61 12.32 -26.78
N SER A 177 25.73 11.01 -26.79
CA SER A 177 25.38 10.14 -27.90
C SER A 177 24.12 9.31 -27.59
N LEU A 178 23.35 9.00 -28.62
CA LEU A 178 22.43 7.89 -28.64
C LEU A 178 23.14 6.69 -29.28
N ASP A 179 23.34 5.63 -28.51
CA ASP A 179 23.99 4.40 -28.98
C ASP A 179 22.92 3.31 -29.19
N LEU A 180 22.80 2.82 -30.42
CA LEU A 180 21.94 1.72 -30.80
C LEU A 180 22.81 0.54 -31.22
N ASN A 181 23.02 -0.40 -30.30
CA ASN A 181 23.86 -1.58 -30.52
C ASN A 181 23.00 -2.85 -30.56
N ALA A 182 22.99 -3.52 -31.69
CA ALA A 182 22.29 -4.78 -31.89
C ALA A 182 23.29 -5.90 -32.23
N GLY A 183 23.13 -7.06 -31.63
CA GLY A 183 23.94 -8.24 -31.96
C GLY A 183 23.68 -8.82 -33.34
N ASP A 184 22.52 -8.48 -33.94
CA ASP A 184 22.15 -8.92 -35.31
C ASP A 184 21.79 -7.68 -36.16
N ASN A 185 20.56 -7.21 -36.15
CA ASN A 185 20.13 -6.12 -37.04
C ASN A 185 19.49 -4.96 -36.27
N VAL A 186 19.74 -3.73 -36.74
CA VAL A 186 18.92 -2.55 -36.51
C VAL A 186 18.08 -2.31 -37.75
N THR A 187 16.76 -2.44 -37.65
CA THR A 187 15.85 -2.15 -38.76
C THR A 187 15.12 -0.84 -38.48
N ILE A 188 15.18 0.08 -39.44
CA ILE A 188 14.39 1.30 -39.42
C ILE A 188 13.49 1.23 -40.63
N ASP A 189 12.19 1.06 -40.38
CA ASP A 189 11.19 0.95 -41.44
C ASP A 189 10.25 2.15 -41.37
N ALA A 190 10.18 2.89 -42.48
CA ALA A 190 9.30 4.03 -42.62
C ALA A 190 8.32 3.71 -43.77
N ALA A 191 7.03 3.78 -43.50
CA ALA A 191 6.04 3.71 -44.54
C ALA A 191 6.18 4.98 -45.45
N ASP A 192 6.47 4.76 -46.71
CA ASP A 192 6.49 5.85 -47.71
C ASP A 192 5.10 6.47 -47.84
N ASN A 193 5.05 7.82 -47.83
CA ASN A 193 3.87 8.58 -48.23
C ASN A 193 3.85 8.77 -49.73
#